data_042fc67b8f432fc3497f9df1b07c5876
#
_entry.id   042fc67b8f432fc3497f9df1b07c5876
#
_cell.length_a   1.000
_cell.length_b   1.000
_cell.length_c   1.000
_cell.angle_alpha   90.00
_cell.angle_beta   90.00
_cell.angle_gamma   90.00
#
_symmetry.space_group_name_H-M   'P 1'
#
loop_
_entity.id
_entity.type
_entity.pdbx_description
1 polymer ?
#
loop_
_entity_poly.entity_id
_entity_poly.type
_entity_poly.pdbx_seq_one_letter_code
_entity_poly.pdbx_strand_id
1 'polypeptide(L)'
;LIVSLIGCKDTEIKEIRAALIQLANSRPIVEITNEKFTWSVSQRAFVYPYIQLKEAAFSSSKGAIFINIENKFFKKFQARNVFGVIKAKKETDKTIIISAHYDHLGRMGRNTYFPGANDNASGNGMLLSLAEKLLLNPLKKYNVIFIAFAAEEAGLIGSEFMVENPILPLKDVRFLLNLDIMGSGEEGITVVNSTLFDKEYQLLCKLNNRKIALK
;
A
#
# COMPACT_ATOMS: atom_id res chain seq x y z
N LEU A 1 12.08 2.55 -28.77
CA LEU A 1 13.39 2.54 -28.12
C LEU A 1 13.54 1.26 -27.32
N ILE A 2 14.62 0.52 -27.56
CA ILE A 2 14.98 -0.67 -26.77
C ILE A 2 16.23 -0.30 -25.98
N VAL A 3 16.20 -0.56 -24.68
CA VAL A 3 17.29 -0.26 -23.76
C VAL A 3 17.56 -1.50 -22.88
N SER A 4 18.80 -1.94 -22.83
CA SER A 4 19.23 -3.01 -21.91
C SER A 4 19.82 -2.41 -20.64
N LEU A 5 19.34 -2.87 -19.51
CA LEU A 5 19.87 -2.52 -18.18
C LEU A 5 20.75 -3.64 -17.58
N ILE A 6 21.05 -4.66 -18.38
CA ILE A 6 21.89 -5.77 -17.95
C ILE A 6 23.30 -5.27 -17.66
N GLY A 7 23.80 -5.56 -16.47
CA GLY A 7 25.13 -5.16 -16.00
C GLY A 7 25.23 -3.73 -15.47
N CYS A 8 24.14 -2.95 -15.48
CA CYS A 8 24.10 -1.64 -14.83
C CYS A 8 24.04 -1.77 -13.30
N LYS A 9 24.56 -0.78 -12.59
CA LYS A 9 24.43 -0.68 -11.13
C LYS A 9 23.04 -0.14 -10.74
N ASP A 10 22.58 -0.44 -9.55
CA ASP A 10 21.25 -0.01 -9.06
C ASP A 10 21.01 1.51 -9.14
N THR A 11 22.05 2.31 -8.89
CA THR A 11 21.99 3.77 -9.01
C THR A 11 21.78 4.22 -10.45
N GLU A 12 22.51 3.63 -11.40
CA GLU A 12 22.42 3.89 -12.83
C GLU A 12 21.03 3.45 -13.37
N ILE A 13 20.53 2.30 -12.92
CA ILE A 13 19.20 1.79 -13.28
C ILE A 13 18.11 2.78 -12.90
N LYS A 14 18.17 3.37 -11.70
CA LYS A 14 17.20 4.36 -11.24
C LYS A 14 17.19 5.62 -12.12
N GLU A 15 18.36 6.14 -12.45
CA GLU A 15 18.51 7.32 -13.29
C GLU A 15 18.03 7.05 -14.73
N ILE A 16 18.43 5.92 -15.32
CA ILE A 16 18.00 5.53 -16.65
C ILE A 16 16.48 5.35 -16.69
N ARG A 17 15.88 4.67 -15.71
CA ARG A 17 14.41 4.49 -15.64
C ARG A 17 13.69 5.82 -15.53
N ALA A 18 14.18 6.76 -14.75
CA ALA A 18 13.59 8.09 -14.67
C ALA A 18 13.56 8.79 -16.05
N ALA A 19 14.63 8.68 -16.84
CA ALA A 19 14.68 9.21 -18.20
C ALA A 19 13.75 8.44 -19.15
N LEU A 20 13.69 7.11 -19.07
CA LEU A 20 12.82 6.27 -19.91
C LEU A 20 11.34 6.56 -19.64
N ILE A 21 10.96 6.80 -18.38
CA ILE A 21 9.60 7.21 -18.01
C ILE A 21 9.18 8.51 -18.68
N GLN A 22 10.08 9.48 -18.78
CA GLN A 22 9.80 10.73 -19.52
C GLN A 22 9.65 10.47 -21.01
N LEU A 23 10.53 9.63 -21.59
CA LEU A 23 10.50 9.28 -23.01
C LEU A 23 9.26 8.48 -23.41
N ALA A 24 8.61 7.75 -22.49
CA ALA A 24 7.37 7.01 -22.73
C ALA A 24 6.19 7.92 -23.13
N ASN A 25 6.29 9.22 -22.94
CA ASN A 25 5.32 10.18 -23.46
C ASN A 25 5.51 10.55 -24.94
N SER A 26 6.63 10.16 -25.55
CA SER A 26 6.98 10.49 -26.94
C SER A 26 7.18 9.28 -27.84
N ARG A 27 7.47 8.10 -27.26
CA ARG A 27 7.73 6.86 -28.02
C ARG A 27 7.56 5.61 -27.17
N PRO A 28 7.29 4.44 -27.79
CA PRO A 28 7.28 3.16 -27.10
C PRO A 28 8.66 2.83 -26.51
N ILE A 29 8.68 2.26 -25.30
CA ILE A 29 9.89 1.84 -24.59
C ILE A 29 9.84 0.34 -24.37
N VAL A 30 10.95 -0.34 -24.65
CA VAL A 30 11.21 -1.72 -24.25
C VAL A 30 12.48 -1.74 -23.43
N GLU A 31 12.36 -2.06 -22.16
CA GLU A 31 13.45 -2.24 -21.21
C GLU A 31 13.78 -3.72 -21.07
N ILE A 32 15.04 -4.09 -21.25
CA ILE A 32 15.53 -5.45 -21.04
C ILE A 32 16.21 -5.49 -19.67
N THR A 33 15.70 -6.37 -18.79
CA THR A 33 16.16 -6.47 -17.42
C THR A 33 16.09 -7.90 -16.90
N ASN A 34 16.97 -8.25 -15.95
CA ASN A 34 16.90 -9.49 -15.18
C ASN A 34 16.35 -9.29 -13.77
N GLU A 35 16.01 -8.06 -13.38
CA GLU A 35 15.38 -7.78 -12.10
C GLU A 35 14.00 -8.44 -11.98
N LYS A 36 13.58 -8.70 -10.74
CA LYS A 36 12.22 -9.18 -10.46
C LYS A 36 11.20 -8.16 -10.97
N PHE A 37 10.21 -8.61 -11.73
CA PHE A 37 9.10 -7.76 -12.08
C PHE A 37 8.26 -7.46 -10.85
N THR A 38 7.90 -6.18 -10.70
CA THR A 38 6.95 -5.70 -9.70
C THR A 38 5.74 -5.12 -10.41
N TRP A 39 4.60 -5.27 -9.79
CA TRP A 39 3.36 -4.67 -10.24
C TRP A 39 2.95 -3.57 -9.26
N SER A 40 2.49 -2.45 -9.78
CA SER A 40 1.92 -1.37 -8.98
C SER A 40 0.77 -0.72 -9.71
N VAL A 41 -0.16 -0.16 -8.96
CA VAL A 41 -1.26 0.64 -9.49
C VAL A 41 -0.73 2.03 -9.86
N SER A 42 -1.18 2.60 -10.97
CA SER A 42 -0.73 3.90 -11.43
C SER A 42 -1.88 4.91 -11.49
N GLN A 43 -1.61 6.12 -11.03
CA GLN A 43 -2.53 7.27 -11.13
C GLN A 43 -2.55 7.92 -12.52
N ARG A 44 -1.69 7.49 -13.44
CA ARG A 44 -1.58 8.03 -14.80
C ARG A 44 -1.24 6.93 -15.81
N ALA A 45 -1.65 7.12 -17.07
CA ALA A 45 -1.23 6.30 -18.18
C ALA A 45 -0.16 7.05 -19.00
N PHE A 46 0.80 6.31 -19.52
CA PHE A 46 1.71 6.82 -20.54
C PHE A 46 0.99 6.95 -21.88
N VAL A 47 1.48 7.83 -22.74
CA VAL A 47 0.99 7.97 -24.11
C VAL A 47 1.36 6.74 -24.95
N TYR A 48 2.57 6.22 -24.74
CA TYR A 48 3.08 5.03 -25.39
C TYR A 48 3.38 3.91 -24.40
N PRO A 49 3.34 2.63 -24.80
CA PRO A 49 3.62 1.53 -23.92
C PRO A 49 5.06 1.55 -23.42
N TYR A 50 5.23 1.25 -22.13
CA TYR A 50 6.49 0.95 -21.49
C TYR A 50 6.46 -0.52 -21.07
N ILE A 51 7.36 -1.33 -21.64
CA ILE A 51 7.37 -2.78 -21.47
C ILE A 51 8.71 -3.21 -20.89
N GLN A 52 8.66 -4.06 -19.87
CA GLN A 52 9.83 -4.73 -19.34
C GLN A 52 9.87 -6.18 -19.85
N LEU A 53 11.01 -6.60 -20.35
CA LEU A 53 11.28 -7.96 -20.82
C LEU A 53 12.47 -8.55 -20.08
N LYS A 54 12.37 -9.83 -19.74
CA LYS A 54 13.54 -10.60 -19.31
C LYS A 54 14.51 -10.78 -20.49
N GLU A 55 15.80 -10.73 -20.23
CA GLU A 55 16.85 -10.97 -21.22
C GLU A 55 16.62 -12.30 -21.98
N ALA A 56 16.28 -13.36 -21.25
CA ALA A 56 16.00 -14.67 -21.82
C ALA A 56 14.83 -14.71 -22.81
N ALA A 57 13.92 -13.72 -22.74
CA ALA A 57 12.78 -13.58 -23.65
C ALA A 57 13.09 -12.67 -24.85
N PHE A 58 14.27 -12.05 -24.89
CA PHE A 58 14.66 -11.12 -25.95
C PHE A 58 15.66 -11.78 -26.88
N SER A 59 15.30 -11.83 -28.18
CA SER A 59 16.23 -12.24 -29.23
C SER A 59 16.79 -11.01 -29.95
N SER A 60 18.10 -10.89 -30.01
CA SER A 60 18.80 -9.79 -30.69
C SER A 60 18.78 -9.89 -32.21
N SER A 61 18.03 -10.84 -32.78
CA SER A 61 17.87 -10.95 -34.23
C SER A 61 17.21 -9.70 -34.81
N LYS A 62 17.64 -9.29 -36.00
CA LYS A 62 17.02 -8.18 -36.71
C LYS A 62 15.53 -8.46 -36.96
N GLY A 63 14.66 -7.60 -36.48
CA GLY A 63 13.22 -7.77 -36.61
C GLY A 63 12.42 -6.59 -36.06
N ALA A 64 11.10 -6.69 -36.16
CA ALA A 64 10.17 -5.75 -35.60
C ALA A 64 9.53 -6.34 -34.33
N ILE A 65 9.29 -5.53 -33.31
CA ILE A 65 8.51 -5.90 -32.14
C ILE A 65 7.07 -5.44 -32.38
N PHE A 66 6.14 -6.37 -32.36
CA PHE A 66 4.72 -6.08 -32.41
C PHE A 66 4.17 -6.04 -30.99
N ILE A 67 3.55 -4.91 -30.64
CA ILE A 67 2.96 -4.69 -29.33
C ILE A 67 1.45 -4.53 -29.52
N ASN A 68 0.69 -5.42 -28.89
CA ASN A 68 -0.77 -5.31 -28.85
C ASN A 68 -1.22 -5.52 -27.40
N ILE A 69 -1.51 -4.42 -26.71
CA ILE A 69 -1.92 -4.41 -25.31
C ILE A 69 -3.27 -3.72 -25.21
N GLU A 70 -4.27 -4.46 -24.73
CA GLU A 70 -5.54 -3.89 -24.33
C GLU A 70 -5.35 -3.26 -22.94
N ASN A 71 -5.51 -1.95 -22.86
CA ASN A 71 -5.40 -1.19 -21.64
C ASN A 71 -6.57 -0.21 -21.52
N LYS A 72 -7.10 -0.06 -20.33
CA LYS A 72 -8.13 0.92 -20.02
C LYS A 72 -7.77 1.69 -18.77
N PHE A 73 -7.56 2.99 -18.93
CA PHE A 73 -7.32 3.90 -17.82
C PHE A 73 -8.60 4.67 -17.46
N PHE A 74 -9.02 4.58 -16.21
CA PHE A 74 -10.20 5.27 -15.71
C PHE A 74 -9.83 6.62 -15.09
N LYS A 75 -9.89 7.69 -15.87
CA LYS A 75 -9.49 9.05 -15.47
C LYS A 75 -10.19 9.61 -14.23
N LYS A 76 -11.37 9.10 -13.91
CA LYS A 76 -12.22 9.56 -12.79
C LYS A 76 -12.69 8.37 -11.96
N PHE A 77 -11.77 7.44 -11.68
CA PHE A 77 -12.09 6.33 -10.78
C PHE A 77 -12.36 6.87 -9.38
N GLN A 78 -13.48 6.45 -8.79
CA GLN A 78 -13.87 6.84 -7.45
C GLN A 78 -13.76 5.64 -6.52
N ALA A 79 -13.09 5.82 -5.40
CA ALA A 79 -13.08 4.90 -4.28
C ALA A 79 -13.56 5.64 -3.03
N ARG A 80 -13.83 4.93 -1.95
CA ARG A 80 -14.34 5.50 -0.71
C ARG A 80 -13.60 4.93 0.48
N ASN A 81 -13.14 5.78 1.38
CA ASN A 81 -12.78 5.34 2.71
C ASN A 81 -14.06 4.94 3.45
N VAL A 82 -14.00 3.83 4.17
CA VAL A 82 -15.13 3.35 4.99
C VAL A 82 -14.73 3.49 6.45
N PHE A 83 -15.60 4.10 7.27
CA PHE A 83 -15.30 4.23 8.68
C PHE A 83 -16.52 3.93 9.57
N GLY A 84 -16.19 3.48 10.79
CA GLY A 84 -17.17 3.27 11.86
C GLY A 84 -16.66 3.89 13.16
N VAL A 85 -17.57 4.33 14.01
CA VAL A 85 -17.25 5.01 15.27
C VAL A 85 -17.84 4.25 16.46
N ILE A 86 -17.01 3.94 17.43
CA ILE A 86 -17.43 3.43 18.75
C ILE A 86 -17.21 4.53 19.78
N LYS A 87 -18.29 5.01 20.36
CA LYS A 87 -18.23 6.05 21.37
C LYS A 87 -17.67 5.54 22.70
N ALA A 88 -16.94 6.38 23.39
CA ALA A 88 -16.48 6.13 24.75
C ALA A 88 -17.66 6.00 25.72
N LYS A 89 -17.46 5.26 26.85
CA LYS A 89 -18.44 5.18 27.95
C LYS A 89 -18.66 6.52 28.67
N LYS A 90 -17.69 7.43 28.60
CA LYS A 90 -17.79 8.80 29.10
C LYS A 90 -17.62 9.78 27.95
N GLU A 91 -18.37 10.85 27.97
CA GLU A 91 -18.25 11.92 26.98
C GLU A 91 -16.81 12.46 26.89
N THR A 92 -16.31 12.55 25.68
CA THR A 92 -14.94 12.97 25.41
C THR A 92 -14.74 13.30 23.93
N ASP A 93 -13.87 14.26 23.64
CA ASP A 93 -13.39 14.56 22.27
C ASP A 93 -12.15 13.70 21.90
N LYS A 94 -11.53 13.05 22.88
CA LYS A 94 -10.31 12.26 22.64
C LYS A 94 -10.62 11.02 21.82
N THR A 95 -9.91 10.86 20.71
CA THR A 95 -10.14 9.79 19.76
C THR A 95 -8.87 8.99 19.48
N ILE A 96 -9.02 7.69 19.35
CA ILE A 96 -8.02 6.76 18.82
C ILE A 96 -8.51 6.33 17.43
N ILE A 97 -7.64 6.31 16.45
CA ILE A 97 -7.92 5.78 15.11
C ILE A 97 -7.22 4.44 14.96
N ILE A 98 -7.93 3.44 14.46
CA ILE A 98 -7.38 2.16 14.02
C ILE A 98 -7.70 2.02 12.54
N SER A 99 -6.68 1.79 11.72
CA SER A 99 -6.83 1.76 10.27
C SER A 99 -6.20 0.54 9.63
N ALA A 100 -6.69 0.20 8.45
CA ALA A 100 -6.09 -0.73 7.50
C ALA A 100 -6.51 -0.27 6.09
N HIS A 101 -5.75 -0.61 5.04
CA HIS A 101 -6.24 -0.41 3.69
C HIS A 101 -6.96 -1.67 3.19
N TYR A 102 -7.96 -1.49 2.33
CA TYR A 102 -8.77 -2.61 1.85
C TYR A 102 -8.61 -2.91 0.35
N ASP A 103 -7.90 -2.06 -0.36
CA ASP A 103 -7.54 -2.31 -1.75
C ASP A 103 -6.30 -3.20 -1.85
N HIS A 104 -6.08 -3.76 -3.04
CA HIS A 104 -4.86 -4.47 -3.41
C HIS A 104 -4.63 -4.36 -4.92
N LEU A 105 -3.55 -4.96 -5.42
CA LEU A 105 -3.08 -4.83 -6.80
C LEU A 105 -4.02 -5.42 -7.87
N GLY A 106 -4.95 -6.29 -7.49
CA GLY A 106 -5.98 -6.82 -8.39
C GLY A 106 -5.46 -7.85 -9.40
N ARG A 107 -5.60 -7.56 -10.70
CA ARG A 107 -5.24 -8.49 -11.78
C ARG A 107 -4.40 -7.81 -12.85
N MET A 108 -3.48 -8.59 -13.41
CA MET A 108 -2.74 -8.24 -14.62
C MET A 108 -3.00 -9.30 -15.71
N GLY A 109 -3.67 -8.90 -16.78
CA GLY A 109 -4.10 -9.82 -17.83
C GLY A 109 -5.15 -10.84 -17.35
N ARG A 110 -5.17 -12.04 -17.97
CA ARG A 110 -6.20 -13.05 -17.71
C ARG A 110 -5.86 -13.97 -16.54
N ASN A 111 -4.60 -14.30 -16.36
CA ASN A 111 -4.16 -15.42 -15.53
C ASN A 111 -3.32 -15.00 -14.32
N THR A 112 -2.91 -13.73 -14.23
CA THR A 112 -2.15 -13.23 -13.10
C THR A 112 -3.04 -12.40 -12.20
N TYR A 113 -3.14 -12.78 -10.94
CA TYR A 113 -3.86 -12.02 -9.93
C TYR A 113 -3.03 -11.96 -8.64
N PHE A 114 -3.28 -10.94 -7.87
CA PHE A 114 -2.65 -10.68 -6.58
C PHE A 114 -3.71 -10.91 -5.50
N PRO A 115 -3.58 -11.99 -4.69
CA PRO A 115 -4.67 -12.38 -3.78
C PRO A 115 -4.96 -11.38 -2.67
N GLY A 116 -3.94 -10.64 -2.20
CA GLY A 116 -4.10 -9.67 -1.12
C GLY A 116 -4.41 -10.27 0.25
N ALA A 117 -4.13 -11.57 0.47
CA ALA A 117 -4.48 -12.26 1.72
C ALA A 117 -3.74 -11.69 2.93
N ASN A 118 -2.44 -11.44 2.79
CA ASN A 118 -1.62 -10.82 3.83
C ASN A 118 -1.62 -9.30 3.70
N ASP A 119 -1.49 -8.80 2.50
CA ASP A 119 -1.52 -7.39 2.12
C ASP A 119 -2.81 -7.09 1.32
N ASN A 120 -3.96 -6.54 1.90
CA ASN A 120 -4.02 -6.35 3.34
C ASN A 120 -5.34 -6.88 3.93
N ALA A 121 -5.80 -8.07 3.48
CA ALA A 121 -6.97 -8.70 4.08
C ALA A 121 -6.70 -9.09 5.55
N SER A 122 -5.44 -9.40 5.91
CA SER A 122 -5.05 -9.71 7.29
C SER A 122 -5.22 -8.51 8.22
N GLY A 123 -4.80 -7.31 7.80
CA GLY A 123 -5.00 -6.08 8.54
C GLY A 123 -6.48 -5.73 8.69
N ASN A 124 -7.28 -5.91 7.63
CA ASN A 124 -8.73 -5.72 7.72
C ASN A 124 -9.41 -6.74 8.64
N GLY A 125 -8.98 -8.01 8.61
CA GLY A 125 -9.48 -9.02 9.54
C GLY A 125 -9.20 -8.65 11.01
N MET A 126 -7.99 -8.14 11.29
CA MET A 126 -7.64 -7.64 12.63
C MET A 126 -8.45 -6.38 12.99
N LEU A 127 -8.64 -5.45 12.05
CA LEU A 127 -9.45 -4.25 12.23
C LEU A 127 -10.87 -4.62 12.66
N LEU A 128 -11.51 -5.55 11.96
CA LEU A 128 -12.87 -6.02 12.28
C LEU A 128 -12.93 -6.74 13.64
N SER A 129 -11.95 -7.59 13.93
CA SER A 129 -11.87 -8.29 15.23
C SER A 129 -11.72 -7.32 16.41
N LEU A 130 -10.93 -6.26 16.24
CA LEU A 130 -10.79 -5.21 17.24
C LEU A 130 -12.08 -4.38 17.37
N ALA A 131 -12.77 -4.10 16.25
CA ALA A 131 -14.04 -3.40 16.27
C ALA A 131 -15.10 -4.19 17.04
N GLU A 132 -15.24 -5.49 16.77
CA GLU A 132 -16.15 -6.37 17.51
C GLU A 132 -15.87 -6.36 19.02
N LYS A 133 -14.62 -6.54 19.42
CA LYS A 133 -14.22 -6.53 20.86
C LYS A 133 -14.54 -5.20 21.53
N LEU A 134 -14.26 -4.09 20.86
CA LEU A 134 -14.49 -2.76 21.42
C LEU A 134 -15.96 -2.35 21.38
N LEU A 135 -16.76 -2.90 20.45
CA LEU A 135 -18.21 -2.72 20.45
C LEU A 135 -18.84 -3.37 21.68
N LEU A 136 -18.40 -4.58 22.05
CA LEU A 136 -18.88 -5.28 23.24
C LEU A 136 -18.39 -4.62 24.54
N ASN A 137 -17.22 -4.01 24.53
CA ASN A 137 -16.66 -3.35 25.71
C ASN A 137 -15.95 -2.02 25.34
N PRO A 138 -16.71 -0.95 25.10
CA PRO A 138 -16.15 0.34 24.69
C PRO A 138 -15.18 0.92 25.72
N LEU A 139 -14.20 1.66 25.24
CA LEU A 139 -13.23 2.35 26.10
C LEU A 139 -13.91 3.39 26.99
N LYS A 140 -13.34 3.66 28.16
CA LYS A 140 -13.91 4.62 29.12
C LYS A 140 -13.72 6.07 28.72
N LYS A 141 -12.56 6.41 28.09
CA LYS A 141 -12.07 7.79 27.94
C LYS A 141 -11.72 8.18 26.51
N TYR A 142 -11.89 7.27 25.54
CA TYR A 142 -11.54 7.50 24.15
C TYR A 142 -12.65 6.98 23.24
N ASN A 143 -13.08 7.80 22.31
CA ASN A 143 -13.78 7.31 21.13
C ASN A 143 -12.80 6.51 20.28
N VAL A 144 -13.29 5.51 19.56
CA VAL A 144 -12.46 4.76 18.62
C VAL A 144 -13.10 4.86 17.24
N ILE A 145 -12.31 5.27 16.26
CA ILE A 145 -12.69 5.29 14.85
C ILE A 145 -11.91 4.19 14.16
N PHE A 146 -12.61 3.31 13.48
CA PHE A 146 -12.06 2.30 12.59
C PHE A 146 -12.17 2.81 11.17
N ILE A 147 -11.07 2.78 10.41
CA ILE A 147 -11.04 3.27 9.03
C ILE A 147 -10.45 2.18 8.13
N ALA A 148 -11.20 1.77 7.10
CA ALA A 148 -10.68 1.02 5.97
C ALA A 148 -10.37 2.03 4.84
N PHE A 149 -9.08 2.26 4.60
CA PHE A 149 -8.61 3.17 3.56
C PHE A 149 -8.70 2.53 2.18
N ALA A 150 -9.08 3.33 1.19
CA ALA A 150 -9.02 2.98 -0.22
C ALA A 150 -7.75 3.51 -0.87
N ALA A 151 -7.34 2.89 -1.98
CA ALA A 151 -6.28 3.37 -2.86
C ALA A 151 -4.93 3.62 -2.15
N GLU A 152 -4.59 2.75 -1.22
CA GLU A 152 -3.27 2.70 -0.59
C GLU A 152 -2.23 2.33 -1.65
N GLU A 153 -2.49 1.27 -2.41
CA GLU A 153 -1.63 0.74 -3.47
C GLU A 153 -1.43 1.70 -4.65
N ALA A 154 -2.29 2.70 -4.75
CA ALA A 154 -2.17 3.78 -5.73
C ALA A 154 -1.36 4.98 -5.21
N GLY A 155 -0.72 4.86 -4.05
CA GLY A 155 0.11 5.87 -3.42
C GLY A 155 -0.57 6.60 -2.27
N LEU A 156 -1.16 5.88 -1.30
CA LEU A 156 -1.72 6.40 -0.05
C LEU A 156 -2.88 7.41 -0.23
N ILE A 157 -3.57 7.39 -1.37
CA ILE A 157 -4.56 8.43 -1.75
C ILE A 157 -5.68 8.55 -0.71
N GLY A 158 -6.16 7.41 -0.19
CA GLY A 158 -7.26 7.42 0.77
C GLY A 158 -6.90 8.06 2.10
N SER A 159 -5.71 7.78 2.63
CA SER A 159 -5.22 8.36 3.88
C SER A 159 -4.84 9.83 3.70
N GLU A 160 -4.23 10.22 2.57
CA GLU A 160 -3.96 11.61 2.22
C GLU A 160 -5.25 12.43 2.16
N PHE A 161 -6.27 11.92 1.45
CA PHE A 161 -7.59 12.55 1.40
C PHE A 161 -8.21 12.76 2.79
N MET A 162 -8.08 11.78 3.70
CA MET A 162 -8.58 11.90 5.06
C MET A 162 -7.86 12.98 5.87
N VAL A 163 -6.56 13.20 5.64
CA VAL A 163 -5.79 14.28 6.30
C VAL A 163 -6.21 15.64 5.76
N GLU A 164 -6.42 15.76 4.46
CA GLU A 164 -6.86 17.01 3.82
C GLU A 164 -8.35 17.33 4.12
N ASN A 165 -9.18 16.29 4.28
CA ASN A 165 -10.62 16.39 4.54
C ASN A 165 -11.00 15.58 5.79
N PRO A 166 -10.58 16.01 6.99
CA PRO A 166 -10.70 15.20 8.19
C PRO A 166 -12.15 15.11 8.67
N ILE A 167 -12.56 13.88 9.06
CA ILE A 167 -13.91 13.61 9.60
C ILE A 167 -14.08 14.06 11.06
N LEU A 168 -13.01 14.49 11.70
CA LEU A 168 -12.96 15.09 13.04
C LEU A 168 -11.76 16.03 13.11
N PRO A 169 -11.73 16.97 14.11
CA PRO A 169 -10.57 17.82 14.31
C PRO A 169 -9.32 16.96 14.62
N LEU A 170 -8.26 17.04 13.82
CA LEU A 170 -7.05 16.24 13.99
C LEU A 170 -6.40 16.42 15.36
N LYS A 171 -6.56 17.57 16.00
CA LYS A 171 -6.10 17.85 17.37
C LYS A 171 -6.70 16.91 18.43
N ASP A 172 -7.86 16.31 18.15
CA ASP A 172 -8.56 15.42 19.07
C ASP A 172 -8.08 13.97 18.92
N VAL A 173 -7.34 13.66 17.86
CA VAL A 173 -6.68 12.37 17.65
C VAL A 173 -5.50 12.24 18.61
N ARG A 174 -5.55 11.24 19.48
CA ARG A 174 -4.50 10.96 20.48
C ARG A 174 -3.50 9.94 20.00
N PHE A 175 -3.95 9.01 19.18
CA PHE A 175 -3.11 7.97 18.62
C PHE A 175 -3.76 7.40 17.35
N LEU A 176 -2.94 7.02 16.39
CA LEU A 176 -3.36 6.26 15.21
C LEU A 176 -2.54 4.98 15.15
N LEU A 177 -3.22 3.86 15.00
CA LEU A 177 -2.64 2.55 14.78
C LEU A 177 -3.03 2.07 13.38
N ASN A 178 -2.06 1.93 12.49
CA ASN A 178 -2.27 1.31 11.19
C ASN A 178 -1.90 -0.17 11.25
N LEU A 179 -2.76 -1.01 10.70
CA LEU A 179 -2.60 -2.46 10.65
C LEU A 179 -2.33 -2.88 9.22
N ASP A 180 -1.15 -3.41 8.99
CA ASP A 180 -0.72 -3.82 7.67
C ASP A 180 0.11 -5.09 7.73
N ILE A 181 -0.17 -6.03 6.79
CA ILE A 181 0.56 -7.30 6.67
C ILE A 181 0.60 -8.07 8.00
N MET A 182 -0.56 -8.25 8.62
CA MET A 182 -0.70 -8.87 9.95
C MET A 182 -0.76 -10.41 9.94
N GLY A 183 -0.70 -11.04 8.78
CA GLY A 183 -0.95 -12.48 8.62
C GLY A 183 0.30 -13.36 8.68
N SER A 184 1.51 -12.79 8.60
CA SER A 184 2.78 -13.52 8.69
C SER A 184 3.56 -13.06 9.91
N GLY A 185 3.61 -13.87 10.96
CA GLY A 185 4.25 -13.53 12.22
C GLY A 185 5.49 -14.36 12.55
N GLU A 186 6.00 -15.17 11.62
CA GLU A 186 7.13 -16.08 11.87
C GLU A 186 8.40 -15.33 12.26
N GLU A 187 8.66 -14.17 11.65
CA GLU A 187 9.79 -13.32 11.98
C GLU A 187 9.48 -12.21 13.01
N GLY A 188 8.24 -12.16 13.50
CA GLY A 188 7.75 -11.14 14.41
C GLY A 188 6.93 -10.04 13.73
N ILE A 189 6.73 -8.94 14.47
CA ILE A 189 5.97 -7.77 14.01
C ILE A 189 6.92 -6.59 13.91
N THR A 190 6.93 -5.91 12.77
CA THR A 190 7.65 -4.64 12.60
C THR A 190 6.78 -3.48 13.09
N VAL A 191 7.29 -2.71 14.04
CA VAL A 191 6.63 -1.53 14.57
C VAL A 191 7.24 -0.28 13.96
N VAL A 192 6.62 0.23 12.92
CA VAL A 192 7.08 1.45 12.23
C VAL A 192 6.90 2.66 13.15
N ASN A 193 7.83 3.61 13.09
CA ASN A 193 7.88 4.82 13.91
C ASN A 193 8.05 4.57 15.44
N SER A 194 8.52 3.39 15.83
CA SER A 194 8.77 3.05 17.26
C SER A 194 9.70 4.04 17.97
N THR A 195 10.65 4.62 17.27
CA THR A 195 11.58 5.64 17.81
C THR A 195 10.91 6.99 18.07
N LEU A 196 9.86 7.32 17.32
CA LEU A 196 9.07 8.55 17.51
C LEU A 196 8.02 8.36 18.62
N PHE A 197 7.48 7.15 18.76
CA PHE A 197 6.44 6.78 19.71
C PHE A 197 6.97 5.76 20.73
N ASP A 198 8.12 6.08 21.34
CA ASP A 198 8.82 5.17 22.25
C ASP A 198 7.95 4.72 23.42
N LYS A 199 7.15 5.60 24.01
CA LYS A 199 6.27 5.27 25.14
C LYS A 199 5.24 4.19 24.77
N GLU A 200 4.61 4.33 23.63
CA GLU A 200 3.64 3.40 23.08
C GLU A 200 4.30 2.08 22.69
N TYR A 201 5.49 2.14 22.12
CA TYR A 201 6.29 0.97 21.79
C TYR A 201 6.69 0.19 23.05
N GLN A 202 7.17 0.87 24.10
CA GLN A 202 7.51 0.24 25.39
C GLN A 202 6.28 -0.39 26.05
N LEU A 203 5.09 0.25 25.92
CA LEU A 203 3.84 -0.34 26.39
C LEU A 203 3.51 -1.63 25.61
N LEU A 204 3.65 -1.61 24.28
CA LEU A 204 3.44 -2.79 23.45
C LEU A 204 4.39 -3.93 23.85
N CYS A 205 5.68 -3.63 24.07
CA CYS A 205 6.66 -4.59 24.56
C CYS A 205 6.25 -5.23 25.91
N LYS A 206 5.77 -4.43 26.85
CA LYS A 206 5.30 -4.91 28.15
C LYS A 206 4.07 -5.80 28.06
N LEU A 207 3.16 -5.50 27.12
CA LEU A 207 1.93 -6.25 26.90
C LEU A 207 2.15 -7.52 26.06
N ASN A 208 3.30 -7.67 25.44
CA ASN A 208 3.64 -8.80 24.59
C ASN A 208 3.94 -10.06 25.38
N ASN A 209 2.92 -10.64 26.01
CA ASN A 209 3.02 -11.84 26.84
C ASN A 209 3.43 -13.10 26.03
N ARG A 210 3.24 -13.10 24.73
CA ARG A 210 3.59 -14.23 23.84
C ARG A 210 5.03 -14.16 23.36
N LYS A 211 5.77 -13.12 23.72
CA LYS A 211 7.17 -12.89 23.30
C LYS A 211 7.35 -12.95 21.77
N ILE A 212 6.37 -12.48 21.03
CA ILE A 212 6.49 -12.29 19.58
C ILE A 212 7.60 -11.26 19.35
N ALA A 213 8.51 -11.52 18.42
CA ALA A 213 9.56 -10.56 18.12
C ALA A 213 8.95 -9.23 17.61
N LEU A 214 9.28 -8.13 18.27
CA LEU A 214 8.95 -6.76 17.84
C LEU A 214 10.22 -6.14 17.26
N LYS A 215 10.15 -5.71 16.01
CA LYS A 215 11.27 -5.13 15.25
C LYS A 215 11.02 -3.66 14.98
#